data_65f4717ca0507f6a95c162443751baa8
#
_entry.id   65f4717ca0507f6a95c162443751baa8
#
_cell.length_a   1.000
_cell.length_b   1.000
_cell.length_c   1.000
_cell.angle_alpha   90.00
_cell.angle_beta   90.00
_cell.angle_gamma   90.00
#
_symmetry.space_group_name_H-M   'P 1'
#
loop_
_entity.id
_entity.type
_entity.pdbx_description
1 polymer ?
#
loop_
_entity_poly.entity_id
_entity_poly.type
_entity_poly.pdbx_seq_one_letter_code
_entity_poly.pdbx_strand_id
1 'polypeptide(L)' 'MKPTPREAKQIHEHYEKVVAHLIEENYATDREGADKIISGMSDEWYSLIVD' A
#
# COMPACT_ATOMS: atom_id res chain seq x y z
N MET A 1 -25.82 -0.29 -2.28
CA MET A 1 -25.29 0.43 -3.43
C MET A 1 -23.86 0.00 -3.72
N LYS A 2 -23.55 -0.18 -4.97
CA LYS A 2 -22.21 -0.63 -5.34
C LYS A 2 -21.21 0.50 -5.25
N PRO A 3 -19.97 0.21 -4.81
CA PRO A 3 -18.91 1.21 -4.88
C PRO A 3 -18.62 1.51 -6.36
N THR A 4 -18.22 2.71 -6.61
CA THR A 4 -17.87 3.08 -7.98
C THR A 4 -16.53 2.46 -8.35
N PRO A 5 -16.30 2.15 -9.63
CA PRO A 5 -15.00 1.63 -10.07
C PRO A 5 -13.87 2.58 -9.71
N ARG A 6 -14.19 3.85 -9.64
CA ARG A 6 -13.22 4.87 -9.28
C ARG A 6 -12.69 4.70 -7.86
N GLU A 7 -13.60 4.41 -6.93
CA GLU A 7 -13.19 4.20 -5.54
C GLU A 7 -12.35 2.96 -5.39
N ALA A 8 -12.75 1.89 -6.05
CA ALA A 8 -11.99 0.64 -6.02
C ALA A 8 -10.59 0.86 -6.58
N LYS A 9 -10.49 1.62 -7.65
CA LYS A 9 -9.21 1.92 -8.29
C LYS A 9 -8.31 2.73 -7.37
N GLN A 10 -8.89 3.69 -6.65
CA GLN A 10 -8.13 4.50 -5.71
C GLN A 10 -7.50 3.65 -4.61
N ILE A 11 -8.25 2.72 -4.08
CA ILE A 11 -7.75 1.83 -3.05
C ILE A 11 -6.56 1.02 -3.58
N HIS A 12 -6.69 0.51 -4.80
CA HIS A 12 -5.62 -0.23 -5.44
C HIS A 12 -4.38 0.63 -5.68
N GLU A 13 -4.59 1.85 -6.09
CA GLU A 13 -3.49 2.77 -6.36
C GLU A 13 -2.69 3.04 -5.10
N HIS A 14 -3.37 3.27 -4.00
CA HIS A 14 -2.69 3.52 -2.73
C HIS A 14 -1.88 2.31 -2.28
N TYR A 15 -2.47 1.13 -2.41
CA TYR A 15 -1.80 -0.09 -2.02
C TYR A 15 -0.54 -0.32 -2.85
N GLU A 16 -0.66 -0.18 -4.15
CA GLU A 16 0.49 -0.35 -5.04
C GLU A 16 1.57 0.67 -4.76
N LYS A 17 1.17 1.89 -4.42
CA LYS A 17 2.11 2.94 -4.09
C LYS A 17 2.92 2.57 -2.86
N VAL A 18 2.26 2.03 -1.85
CA VAL A 18 2.93 1.60 -0.63
C VAL A 18 3.87 0.43 -0.90
N VAL A 19 3.41 -0.54 -1.68
CA VAL A 19 4.24 -1.67 -2.07
C VAL A 19 5.50 -1.19 -2.77
N ALA A 20 5.36 -0.33 -3.75
CA ALA A 20 6.49 0.20 -4.50
C ALA A 20 7.44 0.97 -3.58
N HIS A 21 6.89 1.76 -2.68
CA HIS A 21 7.70 2.53 -1.74
C HIS A 21 8.56 1.61 -0.87
N LEU A 22 7.95 0.56 -0.34
CA LEU A 22 8.67 -0.37 0.52
C LEU A 22 9.80 -1.07 -0.21
N ILE A 23 9.58 -1.39 -1.46
CA ILE A 23 10.60 -2.04 -2.26
C ILE A 23 11.73 -1.05 -2.59
N GLU A 24 11.38 0.16 -2.97
CA GLU A 24 12.37 1.19 -3.31
C GLU A 24 13.24 1.56 -2.12
N GLU A 25 12.65 1.59 -0.94
CA GLU A 25 13.38 1.94 0.28
C GLU A 25 14.08 0.73 0.90
N ASN A 26 14.00 -0.40 0.23
CA ASN A 26 14.64 -1.64 0.69
C ASN A 26 14.06 -2.22 1.98
N TYR A 27 12.83 -1.86 2.30
CA TYR A 27 12.13 -2.51 3.40
C TYR A 27 11.65 -3.89 2.99
N ALA A 28 11.43 -4.07 1.70
CA ALA A 28 11.00 -5.35 1.16
C ALA A 28 11.78 -5.63 -0.13
N THR A 29 11.97 -6.90 -0.44
CA THR A 29 12.67 -7.30 -1.66
C THR A 29 11.72 -7.58 -2.80
N ASP A 30 10.46 -7.89 -2.47
CA ASP A 30 9.44 -8.17 -3.47
C ASP A 30 8.07 -7.83 -2.90
N ARG A 31 7.05 -8.04 -3.74
CA ARG A 31 5.68 -7.72 -3.37
C ARG A 31 5.20 -8.52 -2.16
N GLU A 32 5.60 -9.78 -2.07
CA GLU A 32 5.20 -10.62 -0.96
C GLU A 32 5.73 -10.08 0.36
N GLY A 33 7.00 -9.66 0.37
CA GLY A 33 7.58 -9.05 1.54
C GLY A 33 6.89 -7.75 1.91
N ALA A 34 6.56 -6.95 0.91
CA ALA A 34 5.85 -5.70 1.14
C ALA A 34 4.47 -5.96 1.73
N ASP A 35 3.77 -6.98 1.22
CA ASP A 35 2.46 -7.33 1.74
C ASP A 35 2.52 -7.66 3.23
N LYS A 36 3.53 -8.40 3.63
CA LYS A 36 3.72 -8.77 5.03
C LYS A 36 3.96 -7.54 5.90
N ILE A 37 4.75 -6.62 5.40
CA ILE A 37 5.03 -5.38 6.10
C ILE A 37 3.74 -4.56 6.27
N ILE A 38 2.98 -4.43 5.21
CA ILE A 38 1.74 -3.68 5.24
C ILE A 38 0.76 -4.31 6.24
N SER A 39 0.74 -5.62 6.30
CA SER A 39 -0.13 -6.34 7.21
C SER A 39 0.15 -5.99 8.68
N GLY A 40 1.41 -5.71 9.01
CA GLY A 40 1.80 -5.33 10.36
C GLY A 40 2.02 -3.84 10.55
N MET A 41 1.78 -3.06 9.51
CA MET A 41 2.04 -1.63 9.52
C MET A 41 0.95 -0.87 10.27
N SER A 42 1.34 0.16 11.01
CA SER A 42 0.37 1.00 11.70
C SER A 42 -0.33 1.90 10.70
N ASP A 43 -1.55 2.31 11.03
CA ASP A 43 -2.32 3.22 10.18
C ASP A 43 -1.57 4.53 9.99
N GLU A 44 -0.89 4.97 11.02
CA GLU A 44 -0.14 6.21 10.98
C GLU A 44 0.98 6.15 9.95
N TRP A 45 1.74 5.07 9.97
CA TRP A 45 2.81 4.89 9.00
C TRP A 45 2.26 4.79 7.59
N TYR A 46 1.20 4.01 7.44
CA TYR A 46 0.55 3.85 6.13
C TYR A 46 0.12 5.21 5.58
N SER A 47 -0.49 6.04 6.42
CA SER A 47 -0.92 7.38 6.03
C SER A 47 0.24 8.25 5.57
N LEU A 48 1.37 8.14 6.24
CA LEU A 48 2.54 8.93 5.87
C LEU A 48 3.06 8.56 4.48
N ILE A 49 2.95 7.30 4.12
CA ILE A 49 3.42 6.85 2.81
C ILE A 49 2.47 7.29 1.70
N VAL A 50 1.16 7.15 1.91
CA VAL A 50 0.20 7.47 0.87
C VAL A 50 -0.10 8.95 0.77
N ASP A 51 0.27 9.69 1.77
CA ASP A 51 0.05 11.14 1.77
C ASP A 51 1.11 11.87 0.87
#